data_2f19f4f46b7e5e4c410501c9b1eeb4cd
#
_entry.id   2f19f4f46b7e5e4c410501c9b1eeb4cd
#
_cell.length_a   1.000
_cell.length_b   1.000
_cell.length_c   1.000
_cell.angle_alpha   90.00
_cell.angle_beta   90.00
_cell.angle_gamma   90.00
#
_symmetry.space_group_name_H-M   'P 1'
#
loop_
_entity.id
_entity.type
_entity.pdbx_description
1 polymer ?
#
loop_
_entity_poly.entity_id
_entity_poly.type
_entity_poly.pdbx_seq_one_letter_code
_entity_poly.pdbx_strand_id
1 'polypeptide(L)'
;FQIVLSRRFEQRFVGDDFKLYRALRSINPSPYLFYFDFGGFRIFGSSPETHCRIEGRHAYIDPIAGTTKRTGDPEQDALNAQYLHDDPKENAEHVMLVDLARNDLSRNCHDVKVDFYKEMQYYSHVIHLVSRVSGTLNEDARPIKAFIDTFPAGTLSGAPKVRAMQLISQLEPHNRG
;
A
#
# COMPACT_ATOMS: atom_id res chain seq x y z
N PHE A 1 12.91 11.55 5.83
CA PHE A 1 12.41 11.88 4.48
C PHE A 1 10.91 12.21 4.53
N GLN A 2 10.08 11.28 5.05
CA GLN A 2 8.63 11.40 5.05
C GLN A 2 8.01 10.75 6.28
N ILE A 3 6.92 11.33 6.79
CA ILE A 3 6.01 10.70 7.74
C ILE A 3 4.59 10.79 7.18
N VAL A 4 3.78 9.76 7.45
CA VAL A 4 2.38 9.71 7.04
C VAL A 4 1.51 9.75 8.28
N LEU A 5 0.80 10.86 8.49
CA LEU A 5 -0.10 11.04 9.62
C LEU A 5 -1.49 10.53 9.27
N SER A 6 -2.13 9.89 10.22
CA SER A 6 -3.51 9.40 10.08
C SER A 6 -4.54 10.45 10.49
N ARG A 7 -5.75 10.29 9.97
CA ARG A 7 -6.92 11.05 10.39
C ARG A 7 -8.08 10.10 10.66
N ARG A 8 -8.66 10.21 11.84
CA ARG A 8 -9.83 9.42 12.22
C ARG A 8 -11.10 10.18 11.85
N PHE A 9 -12.03 9.49 11.21
CA PHE A 9 -13.39 9.96 10.93
C PHE A 9 -14.36 9.07 11.66
N GLU A 10 -15.41 9.67 12.24
CA GLU A 10 -16.44 8.94 12.96
C GLU A 10 -17.81 9.32 12.39
N GLN A 11 -18.63 8.31 12.15
CA GLN A 11 -20.00 8.46 11.69
C GLN A 11 -20.88 7.44 12.39
N ARG A 12 -21.96 7.91 13.01
CA ARG A 12 -22.99 7.01 13.54
C ARG A 12 -23.68 6.31 12.37
N PHE A 13 -23.74 5.00 12.44
CA PHE A 13 -24.42 4.16 11.47
C PHE A 13 -25.52 3.35 12.16
N VAL A 14 -26.68 3.24 11.50
CA VAL A 14 -27.80 2.41 11.94
C VAL A 14 -28.18 1.53 10.76
N GLY A 15 -28.03 0.22 10.91
CA GLY A 15 -28.30 -0.74 9.86
C GLY A 15 -27.42 -1.97 9.91
N ASP A 16 -27.46 -2.74 8.85
CA ASP A 16 -26.65 -3.93 8.64
C ASP A 16 -25.28 -3.53 8.03
N ASP A 17 -24.22 -3.73 8.77
CA ASP A 17 -22.86 -3.38 8.37
C ASP A 17 -22.35 -4.24 7.19
N PHE A 18 -22.83 -5.47 7.03
CA PHE A 18 -22.53 -6.27 5.85
C PHE A 18 -23.13 -5.70 4.56
N LYS A 19 -24.30 -5.07 4.66
CA LYS A 19 -24.89 -4.32 3.53
C LYS A 19 -24.04 -3.09 3.18
N LEU A 20 -23.48 -2.41 4.19
CA LEU A 20 -22.54 -1.30 3.98
C LEU A 20 -21.27 -1.77 3.25
N TYR A 21 -20.70 -2.90 3.69
CA TYR A 21 -19.57 -3.53 2.99
C TYR A 21 -19.90 -3.89 1.53
N ARG A 22 -21.08 -4.45 1.28
CA ARG A 22 -21.53 -4.76 -0.09
C ARG A 22 -21.68 -3.52 -0.97
N ALA A 23 -22.16 -2.42 -0.40
CA ALA A 23 -22.21 -1.13 -1.10
C ALA A 23 -20.80 -0.62 -1.42
N LEU A 24 -19.86 -0.67 -0.46
CA LEU A 24 -18.46 -0.32 -0.67
C LEU A 24 -17.84 -1.12 -1.82
N ARG A 25 -18.06 -2.44 -1.85
CA ARG A 25 -17.57 -3.31 -2.93
C ARG A 25 -18.10 -2.91 -4.31
N SER A 26 -19.32 -2.41 -4.38
CA SER A 26 -19.93 -1.99 -5.65
C SER A 26 -19.41 -0.64 -6.12
N ILE A 27 -19.09 0.26 -5.19
CA ILE A 27 -18.58 1.61 -5.50
C ILE A 27 -17.08 1.58 -5.81
N ASN A 28 -16.32 0.79 -5.04
CA ASN A 28 -14.86 0.71 -5.16
C ASN A 28 -14.41 -0.77 -5.23
N PRO A 29 -14.59 -1.44 -6.37
CA PRO A 29 -14.07 -2.79 -6.57
C PRO A 29 -12.55 -2.74 -6.63
N SER A 30 -11.89 -3.44 -5.71
CA SER A 30 -10.43 -3.53 -5.62
C SER A 30 -10.00 -4.99 -5.50
N PRO A 31 -8.73 -5.32 -5.76
CA PRO A 31 -8.23 -6.70 -5.68
C PRO A 31 -8.39 -7.36 -4.31
N TYR A 32 -8.34 -6.56 -3.24
CA TYR A 32 -8.43 -7.06 -1.86
C TYR A 32 -9.69 -6.53 -1.19
N LEU A 33 -10.71 -7.37 -1.17
CA LEU A 33 -11.98 -7.14 -0.50
C LEU A 33 -12.03 -8.01 0.74
N PHE A 34 -12.25 -7.40 1.90
CA PHE A 34 -12.24 -8.15 3.16
C PHE A 34 -13.36 -7.69 4.10
N TYR A 35 -13.84 -8.64 4.90
CA TYR A 35 -14.79 -8.41 5.98
C TYR A 35 -14.48 -9.38 7.12
N PHE A 36 -14.03 -8.86 8.25
CA PHE A 36 -13.69 -9.61 9.45
C PHE A 36 -14.67 -9.29 10.56
N ASP A 37 -15.28 -10.31 11.13
CA ASP A 37 -16.13 -10.22 12.32
C ASP A 37 -15.37 -10.77 13.52
N PHE A 38 -15.05 -9.88 14.48
CA PHE A 38 -14.38 -10.22 15.73
C PHE A 38 -15.36 -10.33 16.91
N GLY A 39 -16.68 -10.39 16.67
CA GLY A 39 -17.73 -10.45 17.67
C GLY A 39 -18.10 -9.08 18.23
N GLY A 40 -17.16 -8.39 18.89
CA GLY A 40 -17.40 -7.06 19.48
C GLY A 40 -17.26 -5.88 18.50
N PHE A 41 -16.56 -6.08 17.40
CA PHE A 41 -16.35 -5.10 16.34
C PHE A 41 -16.10 -5.79 15.00
N ARG A 42 -16.20 -5.03 13.92
CA ARG A 42 -15.93 -5.52 12.56
C ARG A 42 -14.96 -4.61 11.85
N ILE A 43 -14.13 -5.21 10.99
CA ILE A 43 -13.22 -4.49 10.10
C ILE A 43 -13.50 -4.95 8.69
N PHE A 44 -13.80 -4.02 7.79
CA PHE A 44 -14.00 -4.34 6.39
C PHE A 44 -13.47 -3.22 5.50
N GLY A 45 -13.17 -3.57 4.27
CA GLY A 45 -12.58 -2.62 3.34
C GLY A 45 -12.40 -3.15 1.93
N SER A 46 -11.88 -2.26 1.11
CA SER A 46 -11.49 -2.50 -0.27
C SER A 46 -10.14 -1.84 -0.49
N SER A 47 -9.10 -2.63 -0.75
CA SER A 47 -7.72 -2.15 -0.91
C SER A 47 -7.15 -2.51 -2.27
N PRO A 48 -6.52 -1.56 -2.98
CA PRO A 48 -5.80 -1.82 -4.22
C PRO A 48 -4.37 -2.32 -3.99
N GLU A 49 -3.80 -2.10 -2.80
CA GLU A 49 -2.37 -2.26 -2.54
C GLU A 49 -2.03 -3.65 -1.98
N THR A 50 -0.98 -4.25 -2.55
CA THR A 50 -0.36 -5.46 -2.02
C THR A 50 0.73 -5.07 -1.02
N HIS A 51 0.46 -5.25 0.27
CA HIS A 51 1.50 -5.00 1.29
C HIS A 51 2.68 -5.96 1.14
N CYS A 52 2.41 -7.25 1.20
CA CYS A 52 3.40 -8.30 1.03
C CYS A 52 2.68 -9.58 0.57
N ARG A 53 3.17 -10.19 -0.49
CA ARG A 53 2.67 -11.46 -1.02
C ARG A 53 3.79 -12.49 -0.99
N ILE A 54 3.52 -13.67 -0.48
CA ILE A 54 4.48 -14.77 -0.44
C ILE A 54 3.87 -15.98 -1.14
N GLU A 55 4.54 -16.46 -2.18
CA GLU A 55 4.16 -17.62 -2.99
C GLU A 55 5.33 -18.63 -2.98
N GLY A 56 5.13 -19.74 -2.28
CA GLY A 56 6.22 -20.69 -2.06
C GLY A 56 7.35 -20.03 -1.28
N ARG A 57 8.49 -19.83 -1.93
CA ARG A 57 9.65 -19.13 -1.35
C ARG A 57 9.88 -17.73 -1.93
N HIS A 58 9.02 -17.25 -2.80
CA HIS A 58 9.14 -15.92 -3.39
C HIS A 58 8.26 -14.91 -2.64
N ALA A 59 8.85 -13.82 -2.21
CA ALA A 59 8.18 -12.70 -1.56
C ALA A 59 8.15 -11.49 -2.49
N TYR A 60 7.04 -10.75 -2.48
CA TYR A 60 6.80 -9.58 -3.34
C TYR A 60 6.22 -8.44 -2.53
N ILE A 61 6.67 -7.23 -2.81
CA ILE A 61 6.07 -5.97 -2.36
C ILE A 61 5.86 -5.11 -3.60
N ASP A 62 4.65 -4.57 -3.76
CA ASP A 62 4.29 -3.72 -4.89
C ASP A 62 4.07 -2.28 -4.37
N PRO A 63 5.13 -1.45 -4.21
CA PRO A 63 4.96 -0.07 -3.78
C PRO A 63 4.19 0.72 -4.83
N ILE A 64 3.14 1.39 -4.36
CA ILE A 64 2.33 2.32 -5.12
C ILE A 64 2.64 3.72 -4.60
N ALA A 65 3.17 4.58 -5.46
CA ALA A 65 3.37 6.00 -5.15
C ALA A 65 3.14 6.82 -6.41
N GLY A 66 2.46 7.92 -6.22
CA GLY A 66 1.97 8.70 -7.33
C GLY A 66 0.58 8.24 -7.76
N THR A 67 -0.36 9.19 -7.70
CA THR A 67 -1.75 8.93 -8.04
C THR A 67 -2.31 10.13 -8.79
N THR A 68 -2.96 9.87 -9.91
CA THR A 68 -3.75 10.88 -10.61
C THR A 68 -5.15 10.34 -10.91
N LYS A 69 -6.08 11.26 -11.13
CA LYS A 69 -7.47 10.92 -11.41
C LYS A 69 -7.58 10.34 -12.82
N ARG A 70 -8.35 9.27 -12.95
CA ARG A 70 -8.82 8.76 -14.23
C ARG A 70 -10.13 9.45 -14.59
N THR A 71 -10.21 10.02 -15.79
CA THR A 71 -11.39 10.76 -16.28
C THR A 71 -12.30 9.90 -17.14
N GLY A 72 -11.76 8.84 -17.75
CA GLY A 72 -12.42 8.01 -18.75
C GLY A 72 -12.28 8.56 -20.17
N ASP A 73 -11.72 9.76 -20.33
CA ASP A 73 -11.29 10.31 -21.62
C ASP A 73 -9.84 9.84 -21.89
N PRO A 74 -9.59 9.08 -22.97
CA PRO A 74 -8.28 8.54 -23.26
C PRO A 74 -7.18 9.61 -23.45
N GLU A 75 -7.50 10.75 -24.05
CA GLU A 75 -6.53 11.83 -24.26
C GLU A 75 -6.16 12.50 -22.95
N GLN A 76 -7.16 12.83 -22.13
CA GLN A 76 -6.92 13.42 -20.80
C GLN A 76 -6.23 12.44 -19.86
N ASP A 77 -6.57 11.17 -19.91
CA ASP A 77 -5.92 10.12 -19.09
C ASP A 77 -4.45 9.95 -19.50
N ALA A 78 -4.12 10.04 -20.79
CA ALA A 78 -2.74 10.02 -21.26
C ALA A 78 -1.93 11.23 -20.76
N LEU A 79 -2.51 12.44 -20.81
CA LEU A 79 -1.89 13.65 -20.26
C LEU A 79 -1.67 13.55 -18.74
N ASN A 80 -2.64 13.05 -18.02
CA ASN A 80 -2.55 12.84 -16.58
C ASN A 80 -1.44 11.82 -16.23
N ALA A 81 -1.35 10.72 -17.00
CA ALA A 81 -0.29 9.72 -16.83
C ALA A 81 1.09 10.30 -17.11
N GLN A 82 1.23 11.08 -18.20
CA GLN A 82 2.49 11.76 -18.52
C GLN A 82 2.90 12.75 -17.42
N TYR A 83 1.96 13.58 -16.95
CA TYR A 83 2.21 14.49 -15.84
C TYR A 83 2.71 13.74 -14.58
N LEU A 84 2.05 12.65 -14.22
CA LEU A 84 2.44 11.81 -13.08
C LEU A 84 3.85 11.20 -13.27
N HIS A 85 4.14 10.75 -14.48
CA HIS A 85 5.44 10.18 -14.83
C HIS A 85 6.58 11.21 -14.69
N ASP A 86 6.33 12.47 -15.04
CA ASP A 86 7.34 13.51 -15.09
C ASP A 86 7.44 14.35 -13.80
N ASP A 87 6.48 14.20 -12.87
CA ASP A 87 6.47 14.96 -11.61
C ASP A 87 7.66 14.58 -10.71
N PRO A 88 8.58 15.53 -10.42
CA PRO A 88 9.79 15.23 -9.63
C PRO A 88 9.49 14.79 -8.20
N LYS A 89 8.42 15.31 -7.58
CA LYS A 89 8.04 14.98 -6.20
C LYS A 89 7.52 13.54 -6.12
N GLU A 90 6.57 13.19 -7.00
CA GLU A 90 6.00 11.84 -7.06
C GLU A 90 7.09 10.82 -7.39
N ASN A 91 8.01 11.16 -8.29
CA ASN A 91 9.15 10.34 -8.62
C ASN A 91 10.11 10.13 -7.44
N ALA A 92 10.42 11.18 -6.67
CA ALA A 92 11.28 11.08 -5.49
C ALA A 92 10.63 10.21 -4.39
N GLU A 93 9.32 10.37 -4.17
CA GLU A 93 8.57 9.53 -3.24
C GLU A 93 8.56 8.07 -3.69
N HIS A 94 8.33 7.81 -4.98
CA HIS A 94 8.32 6.47 -5.52
C HIS A 94 9.67 5.75 -5.36
N VAL A 95 10.77 6.42 -5.69
CA VAL A 95 12.13 5.89 -5.48
C VAL A 95 12.36 5.51 -4.02
N MET A 96 11.96 6.39 -3.10
CA MET A 96 12.08 6.16 -1.66
C MET A 96 11.31 4.92 -1.21
N LEU A 97 10.08 4.73 -1.70
CA LEU A 97 9.24 3.58 -1.33
C LEU A 97 9.75 2.27 -1.94
N VAL A 98 10.29 2.30 -3.16
CA VAL A 98 10.95 1.13 -3.77
C VAL A 98 12.18 0.73 -2.97
N ASP A 99 13.01 1.69 -2.55
CA ASP A 99 14.20 1.40 -1.74
C ASP A 99 13.81 0.86 -0.35
N LEU A 100 12.76 1.39 0.25
CA LEU A 100 12.21 0.88 1.51
C LEU A 100 11.72 -0.57 1.36
N ALA A 101 11.01 -0.89 0.27
CA ALA A 101 10.56 -2.25 -0.02
C ALA A 101 11.73 -3.23 -0.21
N ARG A 102 12.79 -2.80 -0.91
CA ARG A 102 14.04 -3.57 -1.02
C ARG A 102 14.67 -3.84 0.34
N ASN A 103 14.76 -2.82 1.18
CA ASN A 103 15.30 -2.95 2.53
C ASN A 103 14.47 -3.90 3.40
N ASP A 104 13.15 -3.79 3.34
CA ASP A 104 12.22 -4.65 4.09
C ASP A 104 12.36 -6.12 3.69
N LEU A 105 12.39 -6.43 2.39
CA LEU A 105 12.59 -7.80 1.92
C LEU A 105 14.00 -8.35 2.27
N SER A 106 15.03 -7.52 2.21
CA SER A 106 16.42 -7.94 2.46
C SER A 106 16.66 -8.50 3.87
N ARG A 107 15.75 -8.27 4.80
CA ARG A 107 15.83 -8.83 6.16
C ARG A 107 15.63 -10.34 6.20
N ASN A 108 14.83 -10.88 5.29
CA ASN A 108 14.42 -12.28 5.27
C ASN A 108 14.60 -12.95 3.90
N CYS A 109 15.09 -12.22 2.91
CA CYS A 109 15.25 -12.67 1.53
C CYS A 109 16.67 -12.40 1.01
N HIS A 110 17.11 -13.25 0.11
CA HIS A 110 18.25 -13.03 -0.78
C HIS A 110 17.76 -12.75 -2.21
N ASP A 111 18.65 -12.39 -3.12
CA ASP A 111 18.36 -12.06 -4.53
C ASP A 111 17.27 -11.00 -4.69
N VAL A 112 17.28 -10.02 -3.78
CA VAL A 112 16.29 -8.93 -3.81
C VAL A 112 16.53 -8.04 -5.03
N LYS A 113 15.48 -7.90 -5.87
CA LYS A 113 15.53 -7.14 -7.12
C LYS A 113 14.24 -6.39 -7.38
N VAL A 114 14.30 -5.46 -8.32
CA VAL A 114 13.12 -4.78 -8.86
C VAL A 114 12.74 -5.48 -10.16
N ASP A 115 11.58 -6.12 -10.19
CA ASP A 115 11.10 -6.88 -11.35
C ASP A 115 10.58 -5.96 -12.45
N PHE A 116 9.83 -4.92 -12.07
CA PHE A 116 9.46 -3.81 -12.94
C PHE A 116 9.46 -2.48 -12.15
N TYR A 117 9.65 -1.39 -12.85
CA TYR A 117 9.88 -0.09 -12.24
C TYR A 117 9.07 1.01 -12.90
N LYS A 118 8.26 1.72 -12.10
CA LYS A 118 7.43 2.86 -12.54
C LYS A 118 6.47 2.54 -13.69
N GLU A 119 5.77 1.41 -13.62
CA GLU A 119 4.70 1.11 -14.57
C GLU A 119 3.43 1.89 -14.25
N MET A 120 2.82 2.47 -15.29
CA MET A 120 1.50 3.10 -15.18
C MET A 120 0.42 2.04 -15.16
N GLN A 121 -0.33 1.97 -14.07
CA GLN A 121 -1.46 1.07 -13.92
C GLN A 121 -2.78 1.85 -13.87
N TYR A 122 -3.70 1.50 -14.76
CA TYR A 122 -4.98 2.16 -14.93
C TYR A 122 -6.07 1.37 -14.19
N TYR A 123 -6.62 1.99 -13.16
CA TYR A 123 -7.77 1.46 -12.41
C TYR A 123 -9.07 2.14 -12.84
N SER A 124 -10.20 1.79 -12.23
CA SER A 124 -11.50 2.37 -12.61
C SER A 124 -11.59 3.89 -12.45
N HIS A 125 -10.95 4.44 -11.40
CA HIS A 125 -11.05 5.87 -11.04
C HIS A 125 -9.72 6.59 -10.90
N VAL A 126 -8.62 5.86 -10.91
CA VAL A 126 -7.27 6.40 -10.68
C VAL A 126 -6.25 5.76 -11.60
N ILE A 127 -5.15 6.47 -11.83
CA ILE A 127 -3.93 5.97 -12.48
C ILE A 127 -2.85 6.03 -11.42
N HIS A 128 -2.15 4.90 -11.22
CA HIS A 128 -1.06 4.77 -10.26
C HIS A 128 0.27 4.49 -10.94
N LEU A 129 1.33 4.97 -10.31
CA LEU A 129 2.70 4.58 -10.61
C LEU A 129 3.08 3.42 -9.68
N VAL A 130 3.37 2.26 -10.25
CA VAL A 130 3.59 1.01 -9.51
C VAL A 130 4.94 0.42 -9.87
N SER A 131 5.64 -0.13 -8.87
CA SER A 131 6.82 -0.97 -9.07
C SER A 131 6.63 -2.29 -8.35
N ARG A 132 7.46 -3.28 -8.67
CA ARG A 132 7.52 -4.54 -7.93
C ARG A 132 8.92 -4.82 -7.47
N VAL A 133 9.04 -5.12 -6.18
CA VAL A 133 10.25 -5.65 -5.58
C VAL A 133 10.01 -7.09 -5.20
N SER A 134 10.90 -7.97 -5.59
CA SER A 134 10.84 -9.40 -5.26
C SER A 134 12.12 -9.88 -4.58
N GLY A 135 12.02 -11.02 -3.90
CA GLY A 135 13.16 -11.71 -3.30
C GLY A 135 12.81 -13.15 -2.98
N THR A 136 13.83 -13.96 -2.77
CA THR A 136 13.67 -15.38 -2.36
C THR A 136 13.89 -15.48 -0.86
N LEU A 137 12.95 -16.07 -0.12
CA LEU A 137 13.09 -16.28 1.32
C LEU A 137 14.33 -17.11 1.64
N ASN A 138 15.10 -16.67 2.64
CA ASN A 138 16.23 -17.41 3.18
C ASN A 138 15.78 -18.78 3.72
N GLU A 139 16.65 -19.78 3.73
CA GLU A 139 16.29 -21.17 4.07
C GLU A 139 15.62 -21.28 5.44
N ASP A 140 16.07 -20.52 6.42
CA ASP A 140 15.56 -20.45 7.78
C ASP A 140 14.39 -19.47 7.98
N ALA A 141 14.06 -18.67 6.96
CA ALA A 141 13.01 -17.65 7.05
C ALA A 141 11.62 -18.30 7.05
N ARG A 142 10.82 -17.92 8.04
CA ARG A 142 9.40 -18.29 8.12
C ARG A 142 8.55 -17.24 7.43
N PRO A 143 7.60 -17.60 6.55
CA PRO A 143 6.77 -16.64 5.81
C PRO A 143 6.06 -15.63 6.71
N ILE A 144 5.49 -16.09 7.82
CA ILE A 144 4.78 -15.18 8.76
C ILE A 144 5.73 -14.17 9.42
N LYS A 145 6.97 -14.59 9.73
CA LYS A 145 7.97 -13.67 10.29
C LYS A 145 8.43 -12.66 9.24
N ALA A 146 8.66 -13.12 8.01
CA ALA A 146 9.00 -12.23 6.90
C ALA A 146 7.92 -11.16 6.70
N PHE A 147 6.64 -11.56 6.72
CA PHE A 147 5.51 -10.61 6.67
C PHE A 147 5.54 -9.61 7.84
N ILE A 148 5.72 -10.08 9.08
CA ILE A 148 5.77 -9.20 10.27
C ILE A 148 6.93 -8.20 10.17
N ASP A 149 8.09 -8.62 9.69
CA ASP A 149 9.28 -7.76 9.57
C ASP A 149 9.15 -6.69 8.47
N THR A 150 8.23 -6.85 7.51
CA THR A 150 7.90 -5.81 6.52
C THR A 150 6.86 -4.79 7.03
N PHE A 151 6.10 -5.15 8.07
CA PHE A 151 5.04 -4.30 8.64
C PHE A 151 5.62 -3.16 9.52
N PRO A 152 4.99 -1.96 9.56
CA PRO A 152 3.92 -1.51 8.67
C PRO A 152 4.45 -1.13 7.27
N ALA A 153 3.53 -1.05 6.29
CA ALA A 153 3.88 -0.58 4.95
C ALA A 153 4.45 0.84 4.99
N GLY A 154 5.44 1.12 4.13
CA GLY A 154 6.08 2.42 4.05
C GLY A 154 5.12 3.54 3.62
N THR A 155 4.16 3.20 2.76
CA THR A 155 3.07 4.09 2.32
C THR A 155 2.17 4.57 3.45
N LEU A 156 2.13 3.84 4.57
CA LEU A 156 1.32 4.18 5.76
C LEU A 156 2.14 4.73 6.93
N SER A 157 3.45 4.62 6.90
CA SER A 157 4.34 5.06 7.99
C SER A 157 5.32 6.16 7.55
N GLY A 158 6.04 5.93 6.48
CA GLY A 158 7.08 6.81 5.98
C GLY A 158 8.49 6.20 6.09
N ALA A 159 9.49 6.99 5.78
CA ALA A 159 10.89 6.57 5.75
C ALA A 159 11.83 7.61 6.38
N PRO A 160 12.89 7.20 7.09
CA PRO A 160 13.22 5.84 7.57
C PRO A 160 12.15 5.32 8.54
N LYS A 161 11.72 4.08 8.37
CA LYS A 161 10.54 3.49 9.01
C LYS A 161 10.50 3.66 10.54
N VAL A 162 11.56 3.26 11.24
CA VAL A 162 11.63 3.34 12.71
C VAL A 162 11.49 4.79 13.20
N ARG A 163 12.20 5.71 12.54
CA ARG A 163 12.13 7.13 12.92
C ARG A 163 10.77 7.74 12.61
N ALA A 164 10.18 7.39 11.48
CA ALA A 164 8.82 7.81 11.12
C ALA A 164 7.82 7.36 12.19
N MET A 165 7.85 6.09 12.59
CA MET A 165 6.97 5.55 13.65
C MET A 165 7.16 6.26 14.99
N GLN A 166 8.41 6.56 15.41
CA GLN A 166 8.68 7.33 16.63
C GLN A 166 8.06 8.74 16.58
N LEU A 167 8.16 9.42 15.45
CA LEU A 167 7.57 10.74 15.27
C LEU A 167 6.05 10.68 15.23
N ILE A 168 5.47 9.70 14.54
CA ILE A 168 4.03 9.48 14.49
C ILE A 168 3.47 9.26 15.90
N SER A 169 4.12 8.43 16.72
CA SER A 169 3.68 8.17 18.11
C SER A 169 3.71 9.39 19.01
N GLN A 170 4.50 10.42 18.66
CA GLN A 170 4.54 11.70 19.38
C GLN A 170 3.50 12.69 18.89
N LEU A 171 3.08 12.58 17.63
CA LEU A 171 2.20 13.54 16.97
C LEU A 171 0.73 13.10 16.95
N GLU A 172 0.49 11.79 16.91
CA GLU A 172 -0.87 11.26 16.90
C GLU A 172 -1.39 11.02 18.33
N PRO A 173 -2.57 11.57 18.68
CA PRO A 173 -3.12 11.42 20.03
C PRO A 173 -3.72 10.03 20.30
N HIS A 174 -3.90 9.23 19.26
CA HIS A 174 -4.51 7.90 19.32
C HIS A 174 -3.68 6.87 18.60
N ASN A 175 -3.73 5.63 19.07
CA ASN A 175 -3.15 4.50 18.35
C ASN A 175 -3.93 4.25 17.06
N ARG A 176 -3.23 3.84 16.03
CA ARG A 176 -3.84 3.32 14.80
C ARG A 176 -4.42 1.93 15.08
N GLY A 177 -5.60 1.66 14.52
CA GLY A 177 -6.27 0.38 14.62
C GLY A 177 -5.63 -0.72 13.80
#